data_87b3a0b95afb5832195d92cf56e6f2e8
#
_entry.id   87b3a0b95afb5832195d92cf56e6f2e8
#
_cell.length_a   1.000
_cell.length_b   1.000
_cell.length_c   1.000
_cell.angle_alpha   90.00
_cell.angle_beta   90.00
_cell.angle_gamma   90.00
#
_symmetry.space_group_name_H-M   'P 1'
#
loop_
_entity.id
_entity.type
_entity.pdbx_description
1 polymer ?
#
loop_
_entity_poly.entity_id
_entity_poly.type
_entity_poly.pdbx_seq_one_letter_code
_entity_poly.pdbx_strand_id
1 'polypeptide(L)'
;IIGKSLGWVGKKKMFEVDMAKVSFETIVEKVSASGMVRPVIEVKISPEVAGEIIELQIKEGDSVNSGDLLLKIRPDNFISSLNRSKANLNQQKANLAASKANLARAEAGFYRSQLEFNRQALLHKEEMISDAEYELAEANYKIATQDLESAKQTVEAAIYIVKSSQATVDEAQENLMLTNIQAPMTGIVSKLDVEKGETVVGTSQMQGTEMLRIADLNNMEVRVDVNENDIIKISIGDTTLIDVDSYSYLKKEFKGVVTQIANSANNKVSSDAVTEFEVRIKILNDSYQDLLEEMDIIYPFRPGMTASVEIITMTKQNILTVPLSAVTTRKKTKKSSLRSKDEGEDEDASYDKRSQDQEDDIQFDSETLEEIVFVHSEGKVKKVKVQTGISDFENIEIISGLSADDEIVTGPFLLVSKRLKDESAVVLREKDRTDQNDDEEDANY
;
A
#
# COMPACT_ATOMS: atom_id res chain seq x y z
N ILE A 1 54.59 -55.74 -8.47
CA ILE A 1 53.60 -56.75 -8.06
C ILE A 1 53.61 -56.98 -6.56
N ILE A 2 54.68 -56.61 -5.79
CA ILE A 2 54.79 -56.83 -4.34
C ILE A 2 54.01 -55.86 -3.49
N GLY A 3 53.62 -54.67 -3.99
CA GLY A 3 52.80 -53.67 -3.25
C GLY A 3 51.31 -54.02 -3.11
N LYS A 4 50.77 -54.96 -3.83
CA LYS A 4 49.36 -55.36 -3.84
C LYS A 4 48.98 -56.36 -2.73
N SER A 5 50.00 -57.11 -2.17
CA SER A 5 49.79 -58.09 -1.08
C SER A 5 49.90 -57.48 0.33
N LEU A 6 50.34 -56.21 0.47
CA LEU A 6 50.56 -55.51 1.73
C LEU A 6 49.48 -54.46 2.04
N GLY A 7 48.32 -54.45 1.33
CA GLY A 7 47.18 -53.61 1.70
C GLY A 7 47.40 -52.08 1.58
N TRP A 8 48.46 -51.63 0.86
CA TRP A 8 48.84 -50.23 0.77
C TRP A 8 48.34 -49.50 -0.49
N VAL A 9 47.66 -50.21 -1.40
CA VAL A 9 47.07 -49.61 -2.61
C VAL A 9 45.62 -50.04 -2.69
N GLY A 10 44.68 -49.12 -2.34
CA GLY A 10 43.28 -49.32 -2.67
C GLY A 10 42.26 -49.30 -1.55
N LYS A 11 42.50 -48.64 -0.43
CA LYS A 11 41.36 -48.28 0.43
C LYS A 11 40.49 -47.29 -0.33
N LYS A 12 39.34 -47.76 -0.87
CA LYS A 12 38.30 -46.85 -1.37
C LYS A 12 38.01 -45.84 -0.29
N LYS A 13 38.15 -44.56 -0.61
CA LYS A 13 37.73 -43.51 0.30
C LYS A 13 36.26 -43.73 0.60
N MET A 14 35.94 -44.18 1.81
CA MET A 14 34.58 -44.24 2.31
C MET A 14 34.26 -42.83 2.85
N PHE A 15 33.08 -42.32 2.50
CA PHE A 15 32.60 -41.05 3.01
C PHE A 15 31.63 -41.33 4.17
N GLU A 16 31.87 -40.66 5.29
CA GLU A 16 30.94 -40.68 6.42
C GLU A 16 29.80 -39.71 6.11
N VAL A 17 28.55 -40.19 6.13
CA VAL A 17 27.38 -39.43 5.75
C VAL A 17 26.27 -39.62 6.77
N ASP A 18 25.46 -38.56 6.90
CA ASP A 18 24.21 -38.61 7.64
C ASP A 18 23.12 -39.10 6.68
N MET A 19 22.20 -39.91 7.20
CA MET A 19 21.13 -40.52 6.37
C MET A 19 19.78 -40.24 7.05
N ALA A 20 18.74 -40.01 6.24
CA ALA A 20 17.35 -39.94 6.64
C ALA A 20 16.51 -40.86 5.76
N LYS A 21 15.35 -41.26 6.25
CA LYS A 21 14.36 -41.99 5.47
C LYS A 21 13.37 -41.02 4.85
N VAL A 22 12.95 -41.34 3.66
CA VAL A 22 11.85 -40.64 2.98
C VAL A 22 10.57 -41.00 3.69
N SER A 23 9.84 -40.00 4.16
CA SER A 23 8.59 -40.14 4.94
C SER A 23 7.44 -39.42 4.27
N PHE A 24 6.22 -39.76 4.70
CA PHE A 24 5.04 -38.98 4.33
C PHE A 24 4.74 -37.99 5.45
N GLU A 25 4.76 -36.71 5.13
CA GLU A 25 4.51 -35.63 6.07
C GLU A 25 3.58 -34.55 5.50
N THR A 26 3.20 -33.62 6.33
CA THR A 26 2.46 -32.44 5.92
C THR A 26 3.42 -31.28 5.78
N ILE A 27 3.51 -30.67 4.59
CA ILE A 27 4.28 -29.46 4.35
C ILE A 27 3.33 -28.26 4.33
N VAL A 28 3.72 -27.22 5.05
CA VAL A 28 3.07 -25.92 5.04
C VAL A 28 4.04 -24.91 4.47
N GLU A 29 3.82 -24.52 3.21
CA GLU A 29 4.61 -23.46 2.60
C GLU A 29 4.23 -22.13 3.22
N LYS A 30 5.22 -21.40 3.72
CA LYS A 30 5.06 -20.12 4.38
C LYS A 30 5.92 -19.06 3.72
N VAL A 31 5.40 -17.86 3.62
CA VAL A 31 6.15 -16.66 3.24
C VAL A 31 6.28 -15.77 4.47
N SER A 32 7.51 -15.50 4.88
CA SER A 32 7.79 -14.61 6.02
C SER A 32 8.01 -13.18 5.54
N ALA A 33 7.36 -12.23 6.19
CA ALA A 33 7.51 -10.81 5.91
C ALA A 33 7.43 -10.01 7.22
N SER A 34 8.03 -8.84 7.24
CA SER A 34 7.97 -7.92 8.38
C SER A 34 7.23 -6.64 7.98
N GLY A 35 6.63 -5.99 8.97
CA GLY A 35 5.87 -4.78 8.72
C GLY A 35 5.42 -4.07 9.98
N MET A 36 4.42 -3.22 9.83
CA MET A 36 3.90 -2.42 10.93
C MET A 36 2.39 -2.59 11.08
N VAL A 37 1.96 -2.60 12.33
CA VAL A 37 0.54 -2.55 12.69
C VAL A 37 0.00 -1.15 12.43
N ARG A 38 -1.10 -1.06 11.69
CA ARG A 38 -1.80 0.19 11.38
C ARG A 38 -3.31 0.02 11.50
N PRO A 39 -4.05 1.08 11.77
CA PRO A 39 -5.51 1.01 11.69
C PRO A 39 -5.94 0.87 10.21
N VAL A 40 -7.05 0.17 9.99
CA VAL A 40 -7.64 0.05 8.64
C VAL A 40 -8.06 1.42 8.10
N ILE A 41 -8.61 2.27 9.00
CA ILE A 41 -9.02 3.64 8.68
C ILE A 41 -8.27 4.60 9.58
N GLU A 42 -7.50 5.50 8.97
CA GLU A 42 -6.82 6.61 9.62
C GLU A 42 -7.01 7.87 8.78
N VAL A 43 -7.49 8.94 9.41
CA VAL A 43 -7.70 10.24 8.77
C VAL A 43 -6.74 11.26 9.37
N LYS A 44 -5.92 11.85 8.51
CA LYS A 44 -5.07 12.99 8.85
C LYS A 44 -5.86 14.26 8.72
N ILE A 45 -5.83 15.11 9.74
CA ILE A 45 -6.54 16.37 9.78
C ILE A 45 -5.55 17.53 9.66
N SER A 46 -5.75 18.31 8.60
CA SER A 46 -5.00 19.54 8.34
C SER A 46 -5.98 20.70 8.17
N PRO A 47 -5.65 21.92 8.61
CA PRO A 47 -6.54 23.05 8.48
C PRO A 47 -6.63 23.51 7.03
N GLU A 48 -7.79 24.00 6.60
CA GLU A 48 -7.94 24.64 5.29
C GLU A 48 -7.55 26.12 5.35
N VAL A 49 -7.68 26.74 6.54
CA VAL A 49 -7.37 28.15 6.78
C VAL A 49 -6.19 28.31 7.74
N ALA A 50 -5.37 29.32 7.49
CA ALA A 50 -4.23 29.63 8.36
C ALA A 50 -4.66 30.49 9.57
N GLY A 51 -4.02 30.27 10.72
CA GLY A 51 -4.23 31.06 11.92
C GLY A 51 -3.66 30.43 13.18
N GLU A 52 -3.84 31.12 14.32
CA GLU A 52 -3.40 30.66 15.63
C GLU A 52 -4.46 29.80 16.30
N ILE A 53 -4.08 28.70 16.91
CA ILE A 53 -4.97 27.81 17.69
C ILE A 53 -5.28 28.48 19.04
N ILE A 54 -6.51 28.90 19.24
CA ILE A 54 -6.97 29.56 20.49
C ILE A 54 -7.57 28.57 21.48
N GLU A 55 -8.12 27.48 21.00
CA GLU A 55 -8.77 26.47 21.80
C GLU A 55 -8.41 25.08 21.27
N LEU A 56 -8.00 24.19 22.18
CA LEU A 56 -7.66 22.79 21.91
C LEU A 56 -8.34 21.98 23.02
N GLN A 57 -9.36 21.20 22.66
CA GLN A 57 -10.21 20.49 23.63
C GLN A 57 -9.84 19.02 23.79
N ILE A 58 -8.92 18.52 22.97
CA ILE A 58 -8.57 17.11 22.89
C ILE A 58 -7.12 16.84 23.25
N LYS A 59 -6.84 15.60 23.64
CA LYS A 59 -5.50 15.04 23.88
C LYS A 59 -5.32 13.77 23.09
N GLU A 60 -4.05 13.33 22.96
CA GLU A 60 -3.77 12.00 22.42
C GLU A 60 -4.43 10.92 23.28
N GLY A 61 -5.08 9.96 22.62
CA GLY A 61 -5.81 8.88 23.26
C GLY A 61 -7.28 9.16 23.55
N ASP A 62 -7.76 10.41 23.36
CA ASP A 62 -9.16 10.75 23.57
C ASP A 62 -10.04 10.11 22.48
N SER A 63 -11.22 9.61 22.89
CA SER A 63 -12.25 9.14 21.98
C SER A 63 -13.11 10.33 21.51
N VAL A 64 -13.34 10.43 20.20
CA VAL A 64 -14.12 11.50 19.57
C VAL A 64 -15.19 10.91 18.67
N ASN A 65 -16.35 11.59 18.60
CA ASN A 65 -17.42 11.26 17.67
C ASN A 65 -17.39 12.18 16.46
N SER A 66 -17.93 11.68 15.34
CA SER A 66 -18.09 12.53 14.15
C SER A 66 -18.88 13.79 14.46
N GLY A 67 -18.34 14.96 14.11
CA GLY A 67 -18.90 16.29 14.38
C GLY A 67 -18.42 16.95 15.68
N ASP A 68 -17.70 16.26 16.56
CA ASP A 68 -17.15 16.86 17.78
C ASP A 68 -16.11 17.93 17.43
N LEU A 69 -16.14 19.04 18.18
CA LEU A 69 -15.17 20.13 18.02
C LEU A 69 -13.82 19.71 18.62
N LEU A 70 -12.80 19.63 17.78
CA LEU A 70 -11.44 19.23 18.17
C LEU A 70 -10.60 20.43 18.61
N LEU A 71 -10.55 21.44 17.77
CA LEU A 71 -9.80 22.67 18.02
C LEU A 71 -10.43 23.86 17.28
N LYS A 72 -10.06 25.07 17.69
CA LYS A 72 -10.52 26.30 17.09
C LYS A 72 -9.38 27.23 16.73
N ILE A 73 -9.36 27.66 15.49
CA ILE A 73 -8.46 28.65 14.95
C ILE A 73 -9.04 30.04 15.22
N ARG A 74 -8.20 31.06 15.45
CA ARG A 74 -8.59 32.45 15.75
C ARG A 74 -9.51 33.03 14.66
N PRO A 75 -10.80 33.34 14.97
CA PRO A 75 -11.79 33.70 13.94
C PRO A 75 -11.86 35.19 13.64
N ASP A 76 -11.17 36.09 14.40
CA ASP A 76 -11.39 37.54 14.38
C ASP A 76 -11.29 38.15 12.97
N ASN A 77 -10.30 37.73 12.19
CA ASN A 77 -10.10 38.19 10.81
C ASN A 77 -11.24 37.73 9.89
N PHE A 78 -11.70 36.48 10.06
CA PHE A 78 -12.78 35.89 9.27
C PHE A 78 -14.14 36.56 9.62
N ILE A 79 -14.41 36.83 10.91
CA ILE A 79 -15.58 37.59 11.37
C ILE A 79 -15.58 38.98 10.75
N SER A 80 -14.43 39.66 10.75
CA SER A 80 -14.30 41.00 10.17
C SER A 80 -14.53 40.97 8.65
N SER A 81 -14.05 39.94 7.94
CA SER A 81 -14.28 39.76 6.52
C SER A 81 -15.75 39.49 6.20
N LEU A 82 -16.40 38.60 6.97
CA LEU A 82 -17.83 38.32 6.84
C LEU A 82 -18.68 39.59 7.06
N ASN A 83 -18.39 40.40 8.08
CA ASN A 83 -19.09 41.65 8.34
C ASN A 83 -18.92 42.64 7.18
N ARG A 84 -17.74 42.73 6.58
CA ARG A 84 -17.46 43.55 5.40
C ARG A 84 -18.26 43.11 4.19
N SER A 85 -18.30 41.80 3.92
CA SER A 85 -19.09 41.22 2.83
C SER A 85 -20.58 41.44 3.02
N LYS A 86 -21.11 41.31 4.26
CA LYS A 86 -22.50 41.60 4.60
C LYS A 86 -22.83 43.08 4.37
N ALA A 87 -21.93 44.01 4.74
CA ALA A 87 -22.12 45.42 4.49
C ALA A 87 -22.19 45.76 2.99
N ASN A 88 -21.32 45.16 2.17
CA ASN A 88 -21.36 45.30 0.71
C ASN A 88 -22.69 44.77 0.13
N LEU A 89 -23.12 43.57 0.55
CA LEU A 89 -24.43 43.02 0.14
C LEU A 89 -25.59 43.99 0.45
N ASN A 90 -25.61 44.61 1.63
CA ASN A 90 -26.63 45.59 2.02
C ASN A 90 -26.59 46.79 1.10
N GLN A 91 -25.39 47.28 0.71
CA GLN A 91 -25.23 48.34 -0.27
C GLN A 91 -25.83 47.98 -1.61
N GLN A 92 -25.57 46.76 -2.12
CA GLN A 92 -26.12 46.30 -3.41
C GLN A 92 -27.65 46.13 -3.33
N LYS A 93 -28.19 45.65 -2.21
CA LYS A 93 -29.65 45.61 -1.98
C LYS A 93 -30.29 47.01 -2.02
N ALA A 94 -29.61 48.02 -1.47
CA ALA A 94 -30.07 49.42 -1.57
C ALA A 94 -30.05 49.94 -3.01
N ASN A 95 -29.00 49.59 -3.79
CA ASN A 95 -28.91 49.94 -5.21
C ASN A 95 -30.03 49.26 -6.04
N LEU A 96 -30.36 48.02 -5.74
CA LEU A 96 -31.48 47.30 -6.37
C LEU A 96 -32.83 48.03 -6.03
N ALA A 97 -33.00 48.44 -4.80
CA ALA A 97 -34.22 49.19 -4.39
C ALA A 97 -34.35 50.52 -5.17
N ALA A 98 -33.23 51.23 -5.38
CA ALA A 98 -33.19 52.43 -6.20
C ALA A 98 -33.53 52.14 -7.69
N SER A 99 -32.99 51.05 -8.26
CA SER A 99 -33.34 50.60 -9.62
C SER A 99 -34.80 50.23 -9.77
N LYS A 100 -35.39 49.55 -8.77
CA LYS A 100 -36.84 49.26 -8.73
C LYS A 100 -37.69 50.52 -8.66
N ALA A 101 -37.27 51.53 -7.91
CA ALA A 101 -37.97 52.83 -7.85
C ALA A 101 -37.91 53.54 -9.21
N ASN A 102 -36.78 53.47 -9.94
CA ASN A 102 -36.66 54.00 -11.29
C ASN A 102 -37.55 53.26 -12.30
N LEU A 103 -37.64 51.91 -12.21
CA LEU A 103 -38.55 51.11 -13.00
C LEU A 103 -40.00 51.56 -12.78
N ALA A 104 -40.45 51.70 -11.54
CA ALA A 104 -41.82 52.17 -11.23
C ALA A 104 -42.11 53.55 -11.83
N ARG A 105 -41.11 54.44 -11.89
CA ARG A 105 -41.22 55.76 -12.54
C ARG A 105 -41.35 55.63 -14.06
N ALA A 106 -40.55 54.73 -14.69
CA ALA A 106 -40.65 54.47 -16.12
C ALA A 106 -41.97 53.81 -16.49
N GLU A 107 -42.49 52.89 -15.66
CA GLU A 107 -43.81 52.30 -15.82
C GLU A 107 -44.92 53.35 -15.82
N ALA A 108 -44.90 54.27 -14.85
CA ALA A 108 -45.87 55.36 -14.82
C ALA A 108 -45.77 56.28 -16.04
N GLY A 109 -44.55 56.56 -16.55
CA GLY A 109 -44.31 57.28 -17.78
C GLY A 109 -44.89 56.59 -19.00
N PHE A 110 -44.63 55.28 -19.11
CA PHE A 110 -45.19 54.46 -20.16
C PHE A 110 -46.71 54.42 -20.19
N TYR A 111 -47.35 54.20 -19.05
CA TYR A 111 -48.83 54.23 -18.97
C TYR A 111 -49.41 55.56 -19.41
N ARG A 112 -48.79 56.67 -19.03
CA ARG A 112 -49.26 58.01 -19.45
C ARG A 112 -49.14 58.16 -20.97
N SER A 113 -47.97 57.79 -21.57
CA SER A 113 -47.74 57.89 -23.03
C SER A 113 -48.65 56.95 -23.82
N GLN A 114 -48.97 55.76 -23.26
CA GLN A 114 -49.84 54.78 -23.85
C GLN A 114 -51.30 55.30 -23.91
N LEU A 115 -51.78 55.92 -22.82
CA LEU A 115 -53.12 56.50 -22.76
C LEU A 115 -53.27 57.67 -23.76
N GLU A 116 -52.23 58.54 -23.87
CA GLU A 116 -52.18 59.60 -24.82
C GLU A 116 -52.18 59.13 -26.27
N PHE A 117 -51.31 58.14 -26.59
CA PHE A 117 -51.26 57.51 -27.91
C PHE A 117 -52.62 56.88 -28.31
N ASN A 118 -53.24 56.10 -27.41
CA ASN A 118 -54.55 55.52 -27.66
C ASN A 118 -55.61 56.56 -27.96
N ARG A 119 -55.60 57.69 -27.25
CA ARG A 119 -56.50 58.82 -27.48
C ARG A 119 -56.29 59.47 -28.85
N GLN A 120 -55.02 59.78 -29.19
CA GLN A 120 -54.68 60.38 -30.46
C GLN A 120 -54.98 59.44 -31.62
N ALA A 121 -54.75 58.12 -31.48
CA ALA A 121 -55.08 57.10 -32.48
C ALA A 121 -56.59 57.03 -32.77
N LEU A 122 -57.46 57.23 -31.75
CA LEU A 122 -58.89 57.30 -31.92
C LEU A 122 -59.26 58.56 -32.68
N LEU A 123 -58.77 59.75 -32.27
CA LEU A 123 -59.06 61.04 -32.90
C LEU A 123 -58.52 61.07 -34.37
N HIS A 124 -57.35 60.44 -34.67
CA HIS A 124 -56.85 60.35 -36.03
C HIS A 124 -57.76 59.47 -36.93
N LYS A 125 -58.28 58.37 -36.38
CA LYS A 125 -59.24 57.50 -37.06
C LYS A 125 -60.52 58.23 -37.41
N GLU A 126 -60.92 59.23 -36.60
CA GLU A 126 -62.04 60.10 -36.82
C GLU A 126 -61.74 61.38 -37.65
N GLU A 127 -60.49 61.41 -38.20
CA GLU A 127 -60.00 62.57 -39.02
C GLU A 127 -59.97 63.90 -38.25
N MET A 128 -59.88 63.88 -36.96
CA MET A 128 -59.94 65.12 -36.07
C MET A 128 -58.56 65.70 -35.80
N ILE A 129 -57.48 65.03 -36.10
CA ILE A 129 -56.09 65.49 -35.92
C ILE A 129 -55.22 65.24 -37.19
N SER A 130 -54.11 65.97 -37.27
CA SER A 130 -53.17 65.84 -38.39
C SER A 130 -52.30 64.59 -38.24
N ASP A 131 -51.76 64.05 -39.39
CA ASP A 131 -50.76 62.93 -39.41
C ASP A 131 -49.54 63.23 -38.55
N ALA A 132 -49.05 64.47 -38.58
CA ALA A 132 -47.92 64.91 -37.78
C ALA A 132 -48.14 64.82 -36.25
N GLU A 133 -49.37 65.14 -35.80
CA GLU A 133 -49.70 64.99 -34.35
C GLU A 133 -49.81 63.52 -33.93
N TYR A 134 -50.33 62.65 -34.81
CA TYR A 134 -50.36 61.20 -34.58
C TYR A 134 -48.95 60.63 -34.55
N GLU A 135 -48.10 60.93 -35.54
CA GLU A 135 -46.72 60.46 -35.62
C GLU A 135 -45.92 60.91 -34.36
N LEU A 136 -46.15 62.14 -33.86
CA LEU A 136 -45.49 62.61 -32.64
C LEU A 136 -45.96 61.79 -31.41
N ALA A 137 -47.25 61.48 -31.32
CA ALA A 137 -47.75 60.65 -30.23
C ALA A 137 -47.23 59.23 -30.30
N GLU A 138 -47.10 58.63 -31.50
CA GLU A 138 -46.49 57.32 -31.75
C GLU A 138 -45.02 57.30 -31.35
N ALA A 139 -44.26 58.32 -31.76
CA ALA A 139 -42.85 58.47 -31.38
C ALA A 139 -42.63 58.51 -29.87
N ASN A 140 -43.46 59.35 -29.18
CA ASN A 140 -43.41 59.46 -27.70
C ASN A 140 -43.75 58.13 -27.01
N TYR A 141 -44.73 57.36 -27.52
CA TYR A 141 -45.07 56.07 -27.02
C TYR A 141 -43.92 55.05 -27.24
N LYS A 142 -43.30 55.06 -28.41
CA LYS A 142 -42.12 54.20 -28.68
C LYS A 142 -40.95 54.52 -27.75
N ILE A 143 -40.66 55.82 -27.52
CA ILE A 143 -39.62 56.25 -26.57
C ILE A 143 -39.92 55.71 -25.19
N ALA A 144 -41.15 55.93 -24.69
CA ALA A 144 -41.54 55.46 -23.33
C ALA A 144 -41.49 53.92 -23.20
N THR A 145 -41.76 53.17 -24.29
CA THR A 145 -41.59 51.72 -24.35
C THR A 145 -40.13 51.31 -24.20
N GLN A 146 -39.20 51.97 -24.89
CA GLN A 146 -37.77 51.71 -24.77
C GLN A 146 -37.21 52.09 -23.37
N ASP A 147 -37.68 53.20 -22.81
CA ASP A 147 -37.30 53.62 -21.46
C ASP A 147 -37.74 52.58 -20.40
N LEU A 148 -38.98 52.06 -20.55
CA LEU A 148 -39.47 50.99 -19.69
C LEU A 148 -38.61 49.73 -19.83
N GLU A 149 -38.29 49.31 -21.04
CA GLU A 149 -37.50 48.11 -21.27
C GLU A 149 -36.06 48.28 -20.72
N SER A 150 -35.44 49.45 -20.93
CA SER A 150 -34.13 49.79 -20.37
C SER A 150 -34.14 49.72 -18.81
N ALA A 151 -35.22 50.29 -18.21
CA ALA A 151 -35.37 50.25 -16.74
C ALA A 151 -35.54 48.81 -16.21
N LYS A 152 -36.27 47.92 -16.94
CA LYS A 152 -36.38 46.48 -16.60
C LYS A 152 -35.02 45.80 -16.64
N GLN A 153 -34.26 46.02 -17.71
CA GLN A 153 -32.92 45.44 -17.86
C GLN A 153 -31.95 45.92 -16.76
N THR A 154 -32.10 47.20 -16.34
CA THR A 154 -31.33 47.76 -15.22
C THR A 154 -31.65 47.07 -13.88
N VAL A 155 -32.91 46.75 -13.64
CA VAL A 155 -33.33 46.00 -12.44
C VAL A 155 -32.79 44.58 -12.49
N GLU A 156 -32.88 43.93 -13.65
CA GLU A 156 -32.35 42.56 -13.83
C GLU A 156 -30.83 42.51 -13.58
N ALA A 157 -30.08 43.47 -14.14
CA ALA A 157 -28.65 43.59 -13.88
C ALA A 157 -28.35 43.77 -12.38
N ALA A 158 -29.13 44.62 -11.70
CA ALA A 158 -28.99 44.87 -10.25
C ALA A 158 -29.31 43.60 -9.43
N ILE A 159 -30.25 42.75 -9.87
CA ILE A 159 -30.55 41.47 -9.25
C ILE A 159 -29.32 40.52 -9.33
N TYR A 160 -28.68 40.44 -10.47
CA TYR A 160 -27.46 39.62 -10.61
C TYR A 160 -26.30 40.12 -9.78
N ILE A 161 -26.15 41.47 -9.62
CA ILE A 161 -25.14 42.05 -8.72
C ILE A 161 -25.41 41.67 -7.26
N VAL A 162 -26.67 41.72 -6.82
CA VAL A 162 -27.04 41.26 -5.46
C VAL A 162 -26.74 39.78 -5.28
N LYS A 163 -27.06 38.95 -6.28
CA LYS A 163 -26.77 37.48 -6.24
C LYS A 163 -25.27 37.21 -6.15
N SER A 164 -24.44 37.93 -6.92
CA SER A 164 -22.98 37.85 -6.83
C SER A 164 -22.46 38.26 -5.45
N SER A 165 -22.97 39.38 -4.89
CA SER A 165 -22.57 39.82 -3.55
C SER A 165 -23.03 38.85 -2.44
N GLN A 166 -24.15 38.15 -2.64
CA GLN A 166 -24.59 37.09 -1.73
C GLN A 166 -23.62 35.94 -1.74
N ALA A 167 -23.13 35.48 -2.93
CA ALA A 167 -22.14 34.45 -3.02
C ALA A 167 -20.83 34.80 -2.28
N THR A 168 -20.42 36.07 -2.33
CA THR A 168 -19.23 36.53 -1.56
C THR A 168 -19.49 36.49 -0.03
N VAL A 169 -20.72 36.70 0.43
CA VAL A 169 -21.07 36.52 1.85
C VAL A 169 -21.03 35.05 2.24
N ASP A 170 -21.55 34.17 1.38
CA ASP A 170 -21.58 32.73 1.63
C ASP A 170 -20.15 32.18 1.70
N GLU A 171 -19.26 32.61 0.81
CA GLU A 171 -17.81 32.28 0.84
C GLU A 171 -17.15 32.75 2.15
N ALA A 172 -17.39 33.98 2.56
CA ALA A 172 -16.82 34.51 3.80
C ALA A 172 -17.37 33.79 5.05
N GLN A 173 -18.59 33.28 4.99
CA GLN A 173 -19.20 32.48 6.04
C GLN A 173 -18.61 31.08 6.10
N GLU A 174 -18.35 30.45 4.95
CA GLU A 174 -17.67 29.16 4.83
C GLU A 174 -16.27 29.25 5.43
N ASN A 175 -15.48 30.24 5.05
CA ASN A 175 -14.16 30.48 5.61
C ASN A 175 -14.17 30.69 7.13
N LEU A 176 -15.23 31.27 7.68
CA LEU A 176 -15.40 31.35 9.14
C LEU A 176 -15.73 29.97 9.75
N MET A 177 -16.53 29.14 9.09
CA MET A 177 -16.84 27.80 9.58
C MET A 177 -15.59 26.92 9.61
N LEU A 178 -14.71 27.05 8.61
CA LEU A 178 -13.43 26.32 8.52
C LEU A 178 -12.46 26.68 9.66
N THR A 179 -12.72 27.70 10.47
CA THR A 179 -11.94 27.97 11.70
C THR A 179 -12.25 26.99 12.84
N ASN A 180 -13.38 26.30 12.80
CA ASN A 180 -13.78 25.31 13.77
C ASN A 180 -13.48 23.92 13.17
N ILE A 181 -12.43 23.27 13.62
CA ILE A 181 -12.04 21.95 13.14
C ILE A 181 -12.82 20.87 13.90
N GLN A 182 -13.59 20.11 13.18
CA GLN A 182 -14.43 19.03 13.70
C GLN A 182 -13.94 17.66 13.26
N ALA A 183 -14.28 16.63 14.03
CA ALA A 183 -13.95 15.23 13.69
C ALA A 183 -14.78 14.76 12.49
N PRO A 184 -14.16 14.29 11.40
CA PRO A 184 -14.87 13.78 10.23
C PRO A 184 -15.46 12.38 10.47
N MET A 185 -14.93 11.65 11.44
CA MET A 185 -15.34 10.29 11.80
C MET A 185 -15.24 10.06 13.30
N THR A 186 -15.94 9.03 13.78
CA THR A 186 -15.78 8.54 15.14
C THR A 186 -14.50 7.69 15.22
N GLY A 187 -13.69 7.90 16.26
CA GLY A 187 -12.43 7.18 16.46
C GLY A 187 -11.66 7.70 17.66
N ILE A 188 -10.37 7.41 17.68
CA ILE A 188 -9.45 7.83 18.73
C ILE A 188 -8.38 8.74 18.12
N VAL A 189 -8.00 9.77 18.84
CA VAL A 189 -6.89 10.65 18.46
C VAL A 189 -5.58 9.84 18.61
N SER A 190 -5.06 9.34 17.51
CA SER A 190 -3.85 8.52 17.50
C SER A 190 -2.56 9.34 17.58
N LYS A 191 -2.61 10.59 17.13
CA LYS A 191 -1.49 11.53 17.18
C LYS A 191 -1.99 12.97 17.23
N LEU A 192 -1.32 13.83 17.99
CA LEU A 192 -1.58 15.26 18.08
C LEU A 192 -0.25 16.01 17.91
N ASP A 193 -0.09 16.70 16.78
CA ASP A 193 1.16 17.35 16.38
C ASP A 193 1.17 18.86 16.67
N VAL A 194 0.10 19.42 17.29
CA VAL A 194 -0.03 20.86 17.50
C VAL A 194 -0.40 21.19 18.95
N GLU A 195 -0.05 22.41 19.36
CA GLU A 195 -0.34 22.94 20.70
C GLU A 195 -1.19 24.20 20.64
N LYS A 196 -1.86 24.50 21.76
CA LYS A 196 -2.60 25.76 21.91
C LYS A 196 -1.65 26.97 21.87
N GLY A 197 -1.97 27.97 21.02
CA GLY A 197 -1.13 29.14 20.78
C GLY A 197 -0.22 29.00 19.56
N GLU A 198 -0.13 27.82 18.97
CA GLU A 198 0.64 27.60 17.76
C GLU A 198 -0.07 28.16 16.51
N THR A 199 0.71 28.61 15.53
CA THR A 199 0.18 29.09 14.26
C THR A 199 0.30 28.02 13.20
N VAL A 200 -0.84 27.62 12.64
CA VAL A 200 -0.94 26.59 11.57
C VAL A 200 -1.12 27.23 10.20
N VAL A 201 -0.65 26.50 9.18
CA VAL A 201 -0.75 26.92 7.77
C VAL A 201 -1.84 26.11 7.09
N GLY A 202 -2.74 26.79 6.38
CA GLY A 202 -3.83 26.15 5.66
C GLY A 202 -3.39 25.44 4.36
N THR A 203 -4.18 24.47 3.93
CA THR A 203 -3.92 23.67 2.70
C THR A 203 -4.19 24.45 1.41
N SER A 204 -4.80 25.62 1.45
CA SER A 204 -5.25 26.37 0.26
C SER A 204 -4.12 26.85 -0.65
N GLN A 205 -2.87 26.96 -0.17
CA GLN A 205 -1.74 27.48 -0.94
C GLN A 205 -0.50 26.60 -0.89
N MET A 206 -0.37 25.71 0.09
CA MET A 206 0.80 24.85 0.32
C MET A 206 0.33 23.54 0.96
N GLN A 207 1.26 22.59 1.15
CA GLN A 207 0.99 21.45 2.02
C GLN A 207 0.71 21.96 3.44
N GLY A 208 -0.54 21.81 3.89
CA GLY A 208 -0.98 22.28 5.21
C GLY A 208 -0.25 21.57 6.36
N THR A 209 -0.24 22.20 7.52
CA THR A 209 0.29 21.58 8.75
C THR A 209 -0.59 20.40 9.13
N GLU A 210 -0.02 19.21 9.27
CA GLU A 210 -0.72 18.07 9.86
C GLU A 210 -0.95 18.38 11.36
N MET A 211 -2.20 18.49 11.80
CA MET A 211 -2.52 18.84 13.18
C MET A 211 -2.71 17.62 14.06
N LEU A 212 -3.46 16.67 13.57
CA LEU A 212 -3.78 15.46 14.33
C LEU A 212 -4.23 14.33 13.40
N ARG A 213 -4.27 13.11 13.94
CA ARG A 213 -4.82 11.92 13.28
C ARG A 213 -5.91 11.30 14.12
N ILE A 214 -6.99 10.90 13.47
CA ILE A 214 -8.04 10.09 14.07
C ILE A 214 -8.01 8.71 13.43
N ALA A 215 -8.01 7.68 14.25
CA ALA A 215 -7.91 6.28 13.83
C ALA A 215 -9.01 5.43 14.47
N ASP A 216 -9.48 4.43 13.74
CA ASP A 216 -10.32 3.37 14.28
C ASP A 216 -9.42 2.23 14.80
N LEU A 217 -9.19 2.20 16.12
CA LEU A 217 -8.36 1.21 16.77
C LEU A 217 -9.06 -0.16 16.98
N ASN A 218 -10.36 -0.28 16.69
CA ASN A 218 -11.06 -1.56 16.77
C ASN A 218 -10.74 -2.46 15.57
N ASN A 219 -10.35 -1.86 14.45
CA ASN A 219 -10.01 -2.58 13.23
C ASN A 219 -8.55 -2.31 12.87
N MET A 220 -7.70 -3.25 13.22
CA MET A 220 -6.26 -3.15 12.96
C MET A 220 -5.83 -4.11 11.84
N GLU A 221 -4.86 -3.67 11.06
CA GLU A 221 -4.21 -4.46 10.00
C GLU A 221 -2.69 -4.39 10.17
N VAL A 222 -1.99 -5.41 9.72
CA VAL A 222 -0.53 -5.37 9.54
C VAL A 222 -0.25 -5.10 8.07
N ARG A 223 0.56 -4.09 7.80
CA ARG A 223 1.08 -3.83 6.46
C ARG A 223 2.50 -4.34 6.42
N VAL A 224 2.72 -5.34 5.58
CA VAL A 224 4.01 -5.99 5.40
C VAL A 224 4.53 -5.76 3.99
N ASP A 225 5.85 -5.69 3.87
CA ASP A 225 6.53 -5.59 2.59
C ASP A 225 7.05 -6.96 2.19
N VAL A 226 6.53 -7.50 1.08
CA VAL A 226 6.84 -8.82 0.55
C VAL A 226 7.67 -8.69 -0.72
N ASN A 227 8.69 -9.55 -0.84
CA ASN A 227 9.58 -9.59 -2.01
C ASN A 227 8.83 -10.01 -3.29
N GLU A 228 9.28 -9.50 -4.45
CA GLU A 228 8.75 -9.82 -5.78
C GLU A 228 8.69 -11.33 -6.08
N ASN A 229 9.64 -12.11 -5.59
CA ASN A 229 9.67 -13.55 -5.82
C ASN A 229 8.59 -14.32 -5.05
N ASP A 230 8.14 -13.79 -3.91
CA ASP A 230 7.22 -14.45 -3.01
C ASP A 230 5.78 -13.95 -3.16
N ILE A 231 5.58 -12.73 -3.67
CA ILE A 231 4.25 -12.15 -3.86
C ILE A 231 3.36 -12.99 -4.78
N ILE A 232 3.96 -13.69 -5.75
CA ILE A 232 3.25 -14.54 -6.73
C ILE A 232 2.57 -15.73 -6.04
N LYS A 233 3.08 -16.16 -4.88
CA LYS A 233 2.57 -17.31 -4.12
C LYS A 233 1.39 -16.93 -3.21
N ILE A 234 1.24 -15.62 -2.89
CA ILE A 234 0.26 -15.12 -1.93
C ILE A 234 -1.06 -14.86 -2.62
N SER A 235 -2.15 -15.27 -1.98
CA SER A 235 -3.50 -15.05 -2.44
C SER A 235 -4.34 -14.32 -1.39
N ILE A 236 -5.33 -13.53 -1.86
CA ILE A 236 -6.30 -12.90 -0.96
C ILE A 236 -7.10 -14.00 -0.27
N GLY A 237 -7.18 -13.92 1.06
CA GLY A 237 -7.84 -14.92 1.90
C GLY A 237 -6.88 -15.90 2.57
N ASP A 238 -5.57 -15.85 2.26
CA ASP A 238 -4.59 -16.69 2.93
C ASP A 238 -4.54 -16.39 4.43
N THR A 239 -4.47 -17.45 5.24
CA THR A 239 -4.35 -17.36 6.69
C THR A 239 -2.92 -17.00 7.07
N THR A 240 -2.78 -16.13 8.05
CA THR A 240 -1.47 -15.66 8.50
C THR A 240 -1.31 -15.85 10.00
N LEU A 241 -0.09 -16.13 10.43
CA LEU A 241 0.35 -16.08 11.82
C LEU A 241 1.12 -14.76 11.99
N ILE A 242 0.74 -13.98 12.98
CA ILE A 242 1.29 -12.65 13.24
C ILE A 242 1.95 -12.68 14.61
N ASP A 243 3.23 -12.41 14.65
CA ASP A 243 3.98 -12.16 15.89
C ASP A 243 4.26 -10.66 15.99
N VAL A 244 3.69 -10.03 17.01
CA VAL A 244 3.91 -8.60 17.30
C VAL A 244 5.02 -8.48 18.31
N ASP A 245 6.12 -7.80 17.97
CA ASP A 245 7.34 -7.72 18.78
C ASP A 245 7.07 -7.32 20.25
N SER A 246 6.09 -6.44 20.46
CA SER A 246 5.70 -5.98 21.79
C SER A 246 5.11 -7.09 22.67
N TYR A 247 4.64 -8.19 22.09
CA TYR A 247 4.02 -9.33 22.76
C TYR A 247 4.83 -10.63 22.64
N SER A 248 6.00 -10.60 22.01
CA SER A 248 6.87 -11.79 21.81
C SER A 248 7.27 -12.45 23.13
N TYR A 249 7.37 -11.67 24.24
CA TYR A 249 7.65 -12.21 25.57
C TYR A 249 6.56 -13.16 26.09
N LEU A 250 5.32 -13.02 25.59
CA LEU A 250 4.20 -13.93 25.92
C LEU A 250 4.16 -15.17 25.02
N LYS A 251 5.02 -15.26 24.00
CA LYS A 251 5.03 -16.31 22.95
C LYS A 251 3.63 -16.49 22.34
N LYS A 252 2.87 -15.40 22.16
CA LYS A 252 1.50 -15.40 21.64
C LYS A 252 1.48 -14.97 20.19
N GLU A 253 1.03 -15.88 19.33
CA GLU A 253 0.81 -15.62 17.91
C GLU A 253 -0.63 -15.21 17.66
N PHE A 254 -0.83 -14.18 16.85
CA PHE A 254 -2.14 -13.72 16.46
C PHE A 254 -2.48 -14.25 15.07
N LYS A 255 -3.76 -14.50 14.82
CA LYS A 255 -4.23 -14.94 13.51
C LYS A 255 -4.71 -13.76 12.70
N GLY A 256 -4.37 -13.77 11.42
CA GLY A 256 -4.83 -12.78 10.45
C GLY A 256 -5.24 -13.42 9.13
N VAL A 257 -5.77 -12.58 8.25
CA VAL A 257 -6.14 -12.97 6.90
C VAL A 257 -5.69 -11.89 5.93
N VAL A 258 -5.11 -12.29 4.80
CA VAL A 258 -4.71 -11.39 3.72
C VAL A 258 -5.97 -10.77 3.11
N THR A 259 -6.11 -9.44 3.20
CA THR A 259 -7.26 -8.70 2.67
C THR A 259 -6.95 -8.01 1.36
N GLN A 260 -5.72 -7.54 1.18
CA GLN A 260 -5.32 -6.81 -0.02
C GLN A 260 -3.84 -7.03 -0.34
N ILE A 261 -3.54 -7.10 -1.63
CA ILE A 261 -2.19 -7.15 -2.18
C ILE A 261 -2.04 -5.94 -3.11
N ALA A 262 -0.98 -5.15 -2.93
CA ALA A 262 -0.72 -3.99 -3.79
C ALA A 262 -0.40 -4.42 -5.22
N ASN A 263 -0.99 -3.74 -6.20
CA ASN A 263 -0.76 -4.01 -7.62
C ASN A 263 0.51 -3.32 -8.16
N SER A 264 1.11 -2.44 -7.37
CA SER A 264 2.35 -1.72 -7.72
C SER A 264 3.38 -1.90 -6.60
N ALA A 265 4.63 -2.01 -7.01
CA ALA A 265 5.74 -2.07 -6.07
C ALA A 265 5.91 -0.74 -5.33
N ASN A 266 6.44 -0.80 -4.11
CA ASN A 266 6.86 0.37 -3.36
C ASN A 266 7.96 1.13 -4.11
N ASN A 267 8.00 2.46 -3.94
CA ASN A 267 9.04 3.29 -4.56
C ASN A 267 10.41 2.89 -4.01
N LYS A 268 11.30 2.48 -4.92
CA LYS A 268 12.69 2.16 -4.57
C LYS A 268 13.42 3.41 -4.06
N VAL A 269 14.04 3.31 -2.92
CA VAL A 269 14.89 4.39 -2.36
C VAL A 269 16.22 4.49 -3.12
N SER A 270 16.67 3.38 -3.73
CA SER A 270 17.89 3.30 -4.55
C SER A 270 17.69 2.30 -5.69
N SER A 271 18.53 2.40 -6.75
CA SER A 271 18.50 1.49 -7.90
C SER A 271 18.77 0.02 -7.52
N ASP A 272 19.51 -0.21 -6.43
CA ASP A 272 19.90 -1.55 -5.98
C ASP A 272 18.94 -2.12 -4.92
N ALA A 273 17.88 -1.37 -4.54
CA ALA A 273 16.90 -1.84 -3.58
C ALA A 273 16.04 -2.96 -4.17
N VAL A 274 15.78 -3.97 -3.36
CA VAL A 274 14.89 -5.08 -3.70
C VAL A 274 13.48 -4.55 -4.00
N THR A 275 12.80 -5.14 -4.97
CA THR A 275 11.43 -4.78 -5.28
C THR A 275 10.49 -5.44 -4.27
N GLU A 276 9.71 -4.63 -3.56
CA GLU A 276 8.78 -5.08 -2.53
C GLU A 276 7.37 -4.61 -2.85
N PHE A 277 6.38 -5.41 -2.45
CA PHE A 277 4.96 -5.13 -2.61
C PHE A 277 4.28 -5.10 -1.24
N GLU A 278 3.46 -4.08 -0.99
CA GLU A 278 2.69 -3.98 0.24
C GLU A 278 1.56 -5.02 0.25
N VAL A 279 1.50 -5.84 1.29
CA VAL A 279 0.41 -6.77 1.57
C VAL A 279 -0.26 -6.34 2.88
N ARG A 280 -1.59 -6.27 2.86
CA ARG A 280 -2.41 -5.90 4.01
C ARG A 280 -3.07 -7.12 4.60
N ILE A 281 -2.89 -7.29 5.88
CA ILE A 281 -3.33 -8.45 6.63
C ILE A 281 -4.19 -7.97 7.79
N LYS A 282 -5.48 -8.27 7.77
CA LYS A 282 -6.38 -7.91 8.86
C LYS A 282 -6.16 -8.86 10.05
N ILE A 283 -5.95 -8.30 11.23
CA ILE A 283 -5.88 -9.06 12.47
C ILE A 283 -7.30 -9.50 12.85
N LEU A 284 -7.49 -10.77 13.13
CA LEU A 284 -8.79 -11.31 13.55
C LEU A 284 -9.04 -11.00 15.04
N ASN A 285 -10.18 -10.41 15.34
CA ASN A 285 -10.55 -9.99 16.69
C ASN A 285 -10.55 -11.16 17.66
N ASP A 286 -10.98 -12.34 17.21
CA ASP A 286 -11.04 -13.56 18.03
C ASP A 286 -9.65 -14.01 18.52
N SER A 287 -8.57 -13.60 17.86
CA SER A 287 -7.20 -14.03 18.19
C SER A 287 -6.61 -13.29 19.39
N TYR A 288 -7.19 -12.15 19.81
CA TYR A 288 -6.67 -11.34 20.91
C TYR A 288 -7.68 -11.02 22.01
N GLN A 289 -8.87 -11.63 21.98
CA GLN A 289 -9.88 -11.45 23.03
C GLN A 289 -9.35 -11.80 24.42
N ASP A 290 -8.58 -12.87 24.53
CA ASP A 290 -7.94 -13.27 25.79
C ASP A 290 -7.03 -12.17 26.38
N LEU A 291 -6.34 -11.40 25.51
CA LEU A 291 -5.47 -10.29 25.96
C LEU A 291 -6.30 -9.13 26.56
N LEU A 292 -7.49 -8.88 26.00
CA LEU A 292 -8.38 -7.84 26.50
C LEU A 292 -8.85 -8.17 27.93
N GLU A 293 -9.13 -9.46 28.19
CA GLU A 293 -9.58 -9.94 29.50
C GLU A 293 -8.44 -10.03 30.53
N GLU A 294 -7.24 -10.51 30.12
CA GLU A 294 -6.11 -10.69 31.01
C GLU A 294 -5.43 -9.38 31.45
N MET A 295 -5.36 -8.39 30.56
CA MET A 295 -4.61 -7.16 30.80
C MET A 295 -5.48 -5.93 31.08
N ASP A 296 -6.81 -6.03 31.02
CA ASP A 296 -7.75 -4.90 31.14
C ASP A 296 -7.41 -3.73 30.20
N ILE A 297 -6.94 -4.07 28.99
CA ILE A 297 -6.54 -3.11 27.95
C ILE A 297 -7.63 -3.05 26.90
N ILE A 298 -8.17 -1.86 26.64
CA ILE A 298 -9.24 -1.68 25.64
C ILE A 298 -8.68 -1.82 24.20
N TYR A 299 -7.45 -1.36 23.97
CA TYR A 299 -6.78 -1.37 22.66
C TYR A 299 -5.40 -2.00 22.77
N PRO A 300 -5.26 -3.29 22.44
CA PRO A 300 -3.99 -4.00 22.57
C PRO A 300 -2.96 -3.56 21.53
N PHE A 301 -3.41 -3.18 20.34
CA PHE A 301 -2.53 -2.77 19.26
C PHE A 301 -2.50 -1.25 19.11
N ARG A 302 -1.30 -0.71 18.96
CA ARG A 302 -1.10 0.73 18.69
C ARG A 302 -0.51 0.90 17.30
N PRO A 303 -0.91 1.94 16.55
CA PRO A 303 -0.30 2.28 15.28
C PRO A 303 1.22 2.42 15.41
N GLY A 304 1.97 1.78 14.50
CA GLY A 304 3.43 1.83 14.50
C GLY A 304 4.13 0.70 15.24
N MET A 305 3.43 -0.24 15.87
CA MET A 305 4.05 -1.45 16.40
C MET A 305 4.61 -2.30 15.26
N THR A 306 5.80 -2.86 15.45
CA THR A 306 6.42 -3.79 14.49
C THR A 306 5.85 -5.19 14.69
N ALA A 307 5.66 -5.89 13.58
CA ALA A 307 5.19 -7.27 13.57
C ALA A 307 5.89 -8.08 12.47
N SER A 308 6.18 -9.34 12.79
CA SER A 308 6.62 -10.36 11.85
C SER A 308 5.42 -11.23 11.48
N VAL A 309 5.28 -11.56 10.22
CA VAL A 309 4.12 -12.31 9.73
C VAL A 309 4.58 -13.50 8.90
N GLU A 310 3.99 -14.67 9.17
CA GLU A 310 4.11 -15.85 8.35
C GLU A 310 2.79 -16.10 7.60
N ILE A 311 2.82 -15.92 6.29
CA ILE A 311 1.66 -16.11 5.41
C ILE A 311 1.67 -17.55 4.93
N ILE A 312 0.63 -18.31 5.22
CA ILE A 312 0.46 -19.71 4.80
C ILE A 312 -0.11 -19.69 3.38
N THR A 313 0.74 -19.99 2.40
CA THR A 313 0.36 -19.95 0.99
C THR A 313 -0.21 -21.26 0.49
N MET A 314 0.35 -22.39 0.96
CA MET A 314 -0.11 -23.71 0.56
C MET A 314 0.12 -24.73 1.68
N THR A 315 -0.85 -25.61 1.86
CA THR A 315 -0.74 -26.76 2.76
C THR A 315 -1.03 -28.04 1.98
N LYS A 316 -0.09 -28.96 1.95
CA LYS A 316 -0.28 -30.31 1.38
C LYS A 316 -0.08 -31.35 2.46
N GLN A 317 -1.03 -32.26 2.59
CA GLN A 317 -1.00 -33.34 3.57
C GLN A 317 -0.61 -34.67 2.93
N ASN A 318 0.11 -35.49 3.70
CA ASN A 318 0.48 -36.84 3.29
C ASN A 318 1.21 -36.91 1.95
N ILE A 319 2.22 -36.04 1.76
CA ILE A 319 3.09 -36.02 0.60
C ILE A 319 4.45 -36.59 0.94
N LEU A 320 5.14 -37.12 -0.08
CA LEU A 320 6.47 -37.67 0.08
C LEU A 320 7.49 -36.56 0.30
N THR A 321 8.19 -36.58 1.42
CA THR A 321 9.09 -35.50 1.85
C THR A 321 10.51 -36.00 2.10
N VAL A 322 11.44 -35.07 1.88
CA VAL A 322 12.86 -35.29 2.21
C VAL A 322 13.41 -34.02 2.86
N PRO A 323 14.36 -34.12 3.80
CA PRO A 323 15.04 -32.95 4.33
C PRO A 323 15.68 -32.11 3.20
N LEU A 324 15.53 -30.78 3.28
CA LEU A 324 16.05 -29.85 2.27
C LEU A 324 17.55 -30.03 2.01
N SER A 325 18.30 -30.44 3.04
CA SER A 325 19.75 -30.75 2.95
C SER A 325 20.11 -31.93 2.04
N ALA A 326 19.16 -32.83 1.73
CA ALA A 326 19.36 -33.98 0.87
C ALA A 326 19.31 -33.63 -0.62
N VAL A 327 18.64 -32.56 -0.99
CA VAL A 327 18.47 -32.16 -2.39
C VAL A 327 19.62 -31.26 -2.83
N THR A 328 20.21 -31.56 -3.96
CA THR A 328 21.29 -30.76 -4.54
C THR A 328 21.14 -30.60 -6.05
N THR A 329 21.63 -29.48 -6.58
CA THR A 329 21.63 -29.24 -8.03
C THR A 329 22.97 -29.55 -8.63
N ARG A 330 22.97 -30.24 -9.80
CA ARG A 330 24.18 -30.56 -10.55
C ARG A 330 24.02 -30.24 -12.03
N LYS A 331 25.11 -29.75 -12.63
CA LYS A 331 25.17 -29.55 -14.10
C LYS A 331 25.06 -30.86 -14.82
N LYS A 332 24.27 -30.92 -15.87
CA LYS A 332 24.13 -32.07 -16.75
C LYS A 332 25.47 -32.35 -17.45
N THR A 333 26.13 -33.43 -17.11
CA THR A 333 27.36 -33.84 -17.80
C THR A 333 26.98 -34.40 -19.17
N LYS A 334 27.15 -33.63 -20.24
CA LYS A 334 27.11 -34.18 -21.61
C LYS A 334 28.20 -35.23 -21.69
N LYS A 335 27.85 -36.51 -21.89
CA LYS A 335 28.81 -37.54 -22.31
C LYS A 335 29.38 -37.05 -23.65
N SER A 336 30.59 -36.50 -23.63
CA SER A 336 31.35 -36.27 -24.86
C SER A 336 31.68 -37.60 -25.46
N SER A 337 31.04 -37.97 -26.55
CA SER A 337 31.52 -39.05 -27.42
C SER A 337 32.87 -38.60 -27.97
N LEU A 338 33.93 -39.19 -27.42
CA LEU A 338 35.27 -39.12 -27.97
C LEU A 338 35.23 -39.65 -29.41
N ARG A 339 35.31 -38.74 -30.36
CA ARG A 339 35.67 -39.05 -31.74
C ARG A 339 37.16 -38.82 -31.86
N SER A 340 37.90 -39.92 -31.82
CA SER A 340 39.30 -39.98 -32.23
C SER A 340 39.44 -39.59 -33.69
N LYS A 341 40.39 -38.73 -34.02
CA LYS A 341 41.17 -38.67 -35.25
C LYS A 341 42.35 -37.74 -34.99
N ASP A 342 43.49 -38.32 -34.91
CA ASP A 342 44.51 -38.65 -35.90
C ASP A 342 45.31 -37.40 -36.38
N GLU A 343 46.56 -37.43 -35.96
CA GLU A 343 47.84 -37.05 -36.50
C GLU A 343 47.93 -35.97 -37.62
N GLY A 344 48.90 -35.09 -37.42
CA GLY A 344 49.49 -34.22 -38.41
C GLY A 344 50.38 -33.14 -37.79
N GLU A 345 51.67 -33.44 -37.74
CA GLU A 345 52.76 -32.53 -37.48
C GLU A 345 52.73 -31.30 -38.38
N ASP A 346 53.12 -30.15 -37.90
CA ASP A 346 54.31 -29.41 -38.37
C ASP A 346 54.49 -28.10 -37.62
N GLU A 347 55.79 -27.81 -37.48
CA GLU A 347 56.42 -26.70 -36.77
C GLU A 347 56.19 -25.33 -37.43
N ASP A 348 56.36 -24.34 -36.66
CA ASP A 348 57.21 -23.18 -36.73
C ASP A 348 56.59 -21.78 -36.56
N ALA A 349 57.15 -21.12 -35.58
CA ALA A 349 57.57 -19.75 -35.53
C ALA A 349 56.55 -18.60 -35.30
N SER A 350 56.86 -17.97 -34.18
CA SER A 350 57.11 -16.50 -33.94
C SER A 350 55.98 -15.57 -33.56
N TYR A 351 56.14 -15.12 -32.31
CA TYR A 351 56.03 -13.73 -31.82
C TYR A 351 54.96 -12.78 -32.38
N ASP A 352 54.10 -12.33 -31.61
CA ASP A 352 54.02 -10.99 -30.96
C ASP A 352 52.61 -10.50 -30.71
N LYS A 353 52.41 -10.00 -29.50
CA LYS A 353 51.60 -8.88 -29.03
C LYS A 353 50.09 -8.97 -28.85
N ARG A 354 49.81 -8.68 -27.59
CA ARG A 354 48.78 -7.75 -27.01
C ARG A 354 47.34 -8.24 -26.91
N SER A 355 47.05 -8.56 -25.65
CA SER A 355 45.94 -8.02 -24.85
C SER A 355 44.70 -7.53 -25.61
N GLN A 356 43.69 -8.35 -25.61
CA GLN A 356 42.30 -7.88 -25.49
C GLN A 356 41.59 -8.82 -24.55
N ASP A 357 41.18 -8.23 -23.42
CA ASP A 357 40.29 -8.83 -22.46
C ASP A 357 39.02 -9.28 -23.18
N GLN A 358 38.85 -10.58 -23.33
CA GLN A 358 37.55 -11.17 -23.61
C GLN A 358 36.90 -11.39 -22.24
N GLU A 359 36.02 -10.48 -21.88
CA GLU A 359 34.95 -10.76 -20.92
C GLU A 359 34.17 -11.99 -21.45
N ASP A 360 34.47 -13.13 -20.88
CA ASP A 360 33.60 -14.29 -21.03
C ASP A 360 32.27 -13.95 -20.36
N ASP A 361 31.30 -13.53 -21.16
CA ASP A 361 29.89 -13.52 -20.80
C ASP A 361 29.50 -14.93 -20.39
N ILE A 362 29.52 -15.19 -19.09
CA ILE A 362 28.91 -16.38 -18.48
C ILE A 362 27.40 -16.19 -18.59
N GLN A 363 26.84 -16.51 -19.75
CA GLN A 363 25.42 -16.78 -19.87
C GLN A 363 25.12 -17.98 -18.98
N PHE A 364 24.49 -17.71 -17.83
CA PHE A 364 23.88 -18.73 -17.00
C PHE A 364 22.69 -19.34 -17.76
N ASP A 365 22.96 -20.40 -18.51
CA ASP A 365 21.95 -21.22 -19.16
C ASP A 365 21.23 -22.04 -18.08
N SER A 366 20.10 -21.52 -17.57
CA SER A 366 19.30 -22.12 -16.51
C SER A 366 18.71 -23.49 -16.87
N GLU A 367 18.76 -23.89 -18.14
CA GLU A 367 18.23 -25.17 -18.64
C GLU A 367 19.15 -26.38 -18.36
N THR A 368 20.30 -26.22 -17.73
CA THR A 368 21.29 -27.27 -17.55
C THR A 368 21.43 -27.81 -16.13
N LEU A 369 20.71 -27.29 -15.17
CA LEU A 369 20.74 -27.76 -13.77
C LEU A 369 19.71 -28.87 -13.56
N GLU A 370 20.14 -30.00 -12.98
CA GLU A 370 19.26 -31.11 -12.58
C GLU A 370 19.25 -31.21 -11.06
N GLU A 371 18.05 -31.35 -10.50
CA GLU A 371 17.88 -31.64 -9.07
C GLU A 371 18.05 -33.12 -8.84
N ILE A 372 18.86 -33.45 -7.86
CA ILE A 372 19.24 -34.82 -7.56
C ILE A 372 19.27 -35.10 -6.07
N VAL A 373 19.01 -36.34 -5.72
CA VAL A 373 19.17 -36.91 -4.37
C VAL A 373 20.09 -38.16 -4.48
N PHE A 374 20.87 -38.40 -3.44
CA PHE A 374 21.69 -39.60 -3.33
C PHE A 374 20.97 -40.63 -2.46
N VAL A 375 20.51 -41.72 -3.07
CA VAL A 375 19.86 -42.83 -2.39
C VAL A 375 20.93 -43.87 -1.99
N HIS A 376 20.89 -44.29 -0.73
CA HIS A 376 21.77 -45.35 -0.22
C HIS A 376 21.26 -46.72 -0.64
N SER A 377 22.14 -47.56 -1.17
CA SER A 377 21.86 -48.95 -1.47
C SER A 377 23.14 -49.79 -1.31
N GLU A 378 23.10 -50.79 -0.44
CA GLU A 378 24.18 -51.75 -0.21
C GLU A 378 25.57 -51.12 0.04
N GLY A 379 25.64 -50.06 0.89
CA GLY A 379 26.91 -49.38 1.22
C GLY A 379 27.43 -48.43 0.15
N LYS A 380 26.66 -48.14 -0.90
CA LYS A 380 26.95 -47.20 -1.96
C LYS A 380 25.80 -46.21 -2.14
N VAL A 381 26.08 -45.07 -2.73
CA VAL A 381 25.06 -44.09 -3.09
C VAL A 381 24.82 -44.13 -4.60
N LYS A 382 23.53 -44.07 -4.96
CA LYS A 382 23.06 -43.94 -6.33
C LYS A 382 22.50 -42.54 -6.54
N LYS A 383 22.96 -41.86 -7.59
CA LYS A 383 22.43 -40.57 -8.02
C LYS A 383 21.06 -40.79 -8.64
N VAL A 384 20.02 -40.24 -8.05
CA VAL A 384 18.64 -40.28 -8.57
C VAL A 384 18.21 -38.84 -8.90
N LYS A 385 17.66 -38.66 -10.11
CA LYS A 385 17.06 -37.39 -10.51
C LYS A 385 15.66 -37.31 -9.88
N VAL A 386 15.37 -36.18 -9.27
CA VAL A 386 14.09 -35.92 -8.62
C VAL A 386 13.42 -34.67 -9.22
N GLN A 387 12.12 -34.60 -9.05
CA GLN A 387 11.34 -33.42 -9.31
C GLN A 387 10.76 -32.97 -7.98
N THR A 388 11.08 -31.75 -7.56
CA THR A 388 10.65 -31.19 -6.30
C THR A 388 9.36 -30.41 -6.45
N GLY A 389 8.67 -30.18 -5.34
CA GLY A 389 7.46 -29.39 -5.26
C GLY A 389 7.57 -28.27 -4.22
N ILE A 390 6.57 -28.15 -3.35
CA ILE A 390 6.58 -27.15 -2.25
C ILE A 390 7.60 -27.54 -1.18
N SER A 391 8.10 -26.53 -0.48
CA SER A 391 9.05 -26.73 0.63
C SER A 391 8.68 -25.87 1.81
N ASP A 392 9.05 -26.32 2.99
CA ASP A 392 9.12 -25.51 4.21
C ASP A 392 10.60 -25.29 4.61
N PHE A 393 10.85 -24.87 5.86
CA PHE A 393 12.20 -24.60 6.36
C PHE A 393 13.05 -25.89 6.54
N GLU A 394 12.42 -27.04 6.71
CA GLU A 394 13.08 -28.31 7.03
C GLU A 394 12.98 -29.30 5.88
N ASN A 395 11.84 -29.40 5.23
CA ASN A 395 11.51 -30.46 4.28
C ASN A 395 11.07 -29.91 2.91
N ILE A 396 11.27 -30.72 1.89
CA ILE A 396 10.84 -30.45 0.52
C ILE A 396 10.05 -31.63 -0.04
N GLU A 397 8.96 -31.33 -0.75
CA GLU A 397 8.14 -32.32 -1.45
C GLU A 397 8.89 -32.94 -2.61
N ILE A 398 8.79 -34.26 -2.77
CA ILE A 398 9.25 -34.99 -3.94
C ILE A 398 8.05 -35.49 -4.75
N ILE A 399 7.88 -34.90 -5.94
CA ILE A 399 6.79 -35.27 -6.86
C ILE A 399 7.10 -36.57 -7.58
N SER A 400 8.37 -36.79 -7.94
CA SER A 400 8.81 -38.00 -8.64
C SER A 400 10.29 -38.28 -8.44
N GLY A 401 10.66 -39.55 -8.49
CA GLY A 401 12.07 -40.02 -8.46
C GLY A 401 12.44 -40.84 -7.23
N LEU A 402 11.69 -40.79 -6.14
CA LEU A 402 11.94 -41.56 -4.92
C LEU A 402 10.71 -42.39 -4.54
N SER A 403 10.94 -43.41 -3.75
CA SER A 403 9.90 -44.24 -3.13
C SER A 403 9.87 -44.05 -1.62
N ALA A 404 8.74 -44.37 -1.02
CA ALA A 404 8.64 -44.38 0.46
C ALA A 404 9.67 -45.38 1.02
N ASP A 405 10.23 -45.06 2.18
CA ASP A 405 11.27 -45.83 2.89
C ASP A 405 12.66 -45.86 2.22
N ASP A 406 12.89 -45.19 1.09
CA ASP A 406 14.23 -45.02 0.56
C ASP A 406 15.14 -44.34 1.57
N GLU A 407 16.35 -44.83 1.78
CA GLU A 407 17.36 -44.18 2.62
C GLU A 407 18.14 -43.17 1.79
N ILE A 408 18.12 -41.92 2.16
CA ILE A 408 18.76 -40.83 1.45
C ILE A 408 19.88 -40.20 2.27
N VAL A 409 20.87 -39.63 1.59
CA VAL A 409 21.98 -38.92 2.22
C VAL A 409 21.62 -37.49 2.44
N THR A 410 21.68 -37.04 3.71
CA THR A 410 21.32 -35.68 4.12
C THR A 410 22.50 -34.78 4.48
N GLY A 411 23.65 -35.39 4.80
CA GLY A 411 24.80 -34.62 5.25
C GLY A 411 26.14 -35.32 5.15
N PRO A 412 27.21 -34.60 5.39
CA PRO A 412 27.41 -33.16 5.46
C PRO A 412 27.20 -32.47 4.10
N PHE A 413 26.59 -31.25 4.10
CA PHE A 413 26.22 -30.50 2.89
C PHE A 413 27.34 -30.41 1.84
N LEU A 414 28.58 -30.14 2.22
CA LEU A 414 29.72 -30.09 1.28
C LEU A 414 30.04 -31.44 0.60
N LEU A 415 29.72 -32.56 1.24
CA LEU A 415 29.88 -33.89 0.61
C LEU A 415 28.76 -34.08 -0.40
N VAL A 416 27.50 -33.85 -0.04
CA VAL A 416 26.33 -34.01 -0.90
C VAL A 416 26.42 -33.08 -2.10
N SER A 417 26.76 -31.81 -1.89
CA SER A 417 26.75 -30.80 -2.96
C SER A 417 27.95 -30.90 -3.93
N LYS A 418 29.18 -31.31 -3.46
CA LYS A 418 30.38 -31.21 -4.29
C LYS A 418 31.17 -32.49 -4.47
N ARG A 419 31.20 -33.42 -3.50
CA ARG A 419 32.17 -34.53 -3.47
C ARG A 419 31.56 -35.89 -3.81
N LEU A 420 30.33 -36.17 -3.45
CA LEU A 420 29.66 -37.41 -3.74
C LEU A 420 29.44 -37.58 -5.26
N LYS A 421 29.77 -38.78 -5.74
CA LYS A 421 29.53 -39.19 -7.14
C LYS A 421 28.69 -40.46 -7.13
N ASP A 422 28.12 -40.78 -8.25
CA ASP A 422 27.41 -42.04 -8.46
C ASP A 422 28.33 -43.22 -8.09
N GLU A 423 27.80 -44.24 -7.41
CA GLU A 423 28.50 -45.43 -6.90
C GLU A 423 29.61 -45.15 -5.84
N SER A 424 29.64 -43.98 -5.21
CA SER A 424 30.57 -43.74 -4.11
C SER A 424 30.23 -44.61 -2.90
N ALA A 425 31.30 -45.19 -2.25
CA ALA A 425 31.12 -45.95 -1.03
C ALA A 425 30.92 -45.01 0.16
N VAL A 426 29.86 -45.25 0.93
CA VAL A 426 29.52 -44.44 2.11
C VAL A 426 29.34 -45.32 3.34
N VAL A 427 29.54 -44.73 4.51
CA VAL A 427 29.29 -45.33 5.83
C VAL A 427 28.49 -44.36 6.64
N LEU A 428 27.53 -44.87 7.39
CA LEU A 428 26.73 -44.03 8.31
C LEU A 428 27.66 -43.40 9.37
N ARG A 429 27.57 -42.13 9.57
CA ARG A 429 28.24 -41.40 10.63
C ARG A 429 27.63 -41.79 11.98
N GLU A 430 28.41 -42.44 12.87
CA GLU A 430 27.98 -42.60 14.24
C GLU A 430 27.88 -41.21 14.91
N LYS A 431 26.66 -40.79 15.32
CA LYS A 431 26.48 -39.64 16.19
C LYS A 431 27.15 -39.95 17.53
N ASP A 432 28.24 -39.28 17.85
CA ASP A 432 28.80 -39.28 19.19
C ASP A 432 27.71 -38.88 20.16
N ARG A 433 27.48 -39.69 21.19
CA ARG A 433 26.47 -39.51 22.27
C ARG A 433 26.80 -38.35 23.22
N THR A 434 27.61 -37.39 22.82
CA THR A 434 28.06 -36.29 23.70
C THR A 434 27.16 -35.07 23.73
N ASP A 435 26.17 -34.95 22.83
CA ASP A 435 25.32 -33.76 22.76
C ASP A 435 23.95 -33.88 23.50
N GLN A 436 23.74 -34.97 24.30
CA GLN A 436 22.49 -35.13 25.07
C GLN A 436 22.55 -34.64 26.50
N ASN A 437 23.69 -34.11 26.98
CA ASN A 437 23.81 -33.69 28.38
C ASN A 437 23.73 -32.18 28.62
N ASP A 438 23.62 -31.38 27.58
CA ASP A 438 23.56 -29.91 27.76
C ASP A 438 22.09 -29.38 27.88
N ASP A 439 21.07 -30.19 27.53
CA ASP A 439 19.67 -29.74 27.61
C ASP A 439 18.98 -30.09 28.97
N GLU A 440 19.62 -30.80 29.87
CA GLU A 440 19.04 -31.14 31.19
C GLU A 440 19.53 -30.25 32.36
N GLU A 441 20.53 -29.39 32.20
CA GLU A 441 21.00 -28.51 33.30
C GLU A 441 20.31 -27.14 33.35
N ASP A 442 19.61 -26.69 32.31
CA ASP A 442 18.92 -25.39 32.32
C ASP A 442 17.45 -25.43 32.79
N ALA A 443 16.96 -26.61 33.24
CA ALA A 443 15.61 -26.75 33.76
C ALA A 443 15.49 -26.60 35.29
N ASN A 444 16.59 -26.24 36.01
CA ASN A 444 16.63 -26.10 37.47
C ASN A 444 17.23 -24.79 37.95
N TYR A 445 16.80 -23.64 37.40
CA TYR A 445 17.03 -22.36 38.09
C TYR A 445 15.81 -21.47 37.97
#